data_3b70e1101021b80164d594140e08167f
#
_entry.id   3b70e1101021b80164d594140e08167f
#
_cell.length_a   1.000
_cell.length_b   1.000
_cell.length_c   1.000
_cell.angle_alpha   90.00
_cell.angle_beta   90.00
_cell.angle_gamma   90.00
#
_symmetry.space_group_name_H-M   'P 1'
#
loop_
_entity.id
_entity.type
_entity.pdbx_description
1 polymer ?
#
loop_
_entity_poly.entity_id
_entity_poly.type
_entity_poly.pdbx_seq_one_letter_code
_entity_poly.pdbx_strand_id
1 'polypeptide(L)'
;MQGKVEICGVNTAKLKVLKSEESMELLRRARAGDMQAREELISGNLRLVLSVIQKFVGRGENVDDLFQVGCIGLIKAIDNFNIEMDVRFSTYGVPMIVGEIRRYLRDNSAIRVSRSVRDTAYRVLQAKEKYMAEHQKEPTVEEIAQILELRREDVVLALDAVVDPVSLFEPVYSDGGDTVCVMDQVKDKKNTDEAWLEHIALGDAINKLDERERRILALRFFQGKTQMEVSAEVGISQAQVSRLEKNALNRIRKEL
;
A
#
# COMPACT_ATOMS: atom_id res chain seq x y z
N MET A 1 10.69 -23.38 18.74
CA MET A 1 10.18 -23.26 17.35
C MET A 1 10.87 -24.30 16.50
N GLN A 2 10.12 -25.30 16.00
CA GLN A 2 10.65 -26.23 15.00
C GLN A 2 10.87 -25.41 13.72
N GLY A 3 12.15 -25.20 13.37
CA GLY A 3 12.51 -24.50 12.15
C GLY A 3 11.97 -25.24 10.94
N LYS A 4 11.39 -24.53 9.97
CA LYS A 4 10.98 -25.09 8.69
C LYS A 4 12.20 -25.78 8.07
N VAL A 5 12.13 -27.10 7.88
CA VAL A 5 13.26 -27.90 7.41
C VAL A 5 13.51 -27.68 5.91
N GLU A 6 12.51 -27.20 5.18
CA GLU A 6 12.58 -26.93 3.75
C GLU A 6 12.06 -25.52 3.47
N ILE A 7 12.89 -24.71 2.80
CA ILE A 7 12.59 -23.34 2.37
C ILE A 7 12.91 -23.25 0.88
N CYS A 8 11.95 -22.88 0.04
CA CYS A 8 12.11 -22.81 -1.42
C CYS A 8 12.69 -24.08 -2.05
N GLY A 9 12.32 -25.27 -1.57
CA GLY A 9 12.87 -26.56 -2.04
C GLY A 9 14.29 -26.87 -1.55
N VAL A 10 14.88 -25.99 -0.72
CA VAL A 10 16.21 -26.21 -0.16
C VAL A 10 16.09 -26.82 1.23
N ASN A 11 16.69 -27.99 1.42
CA ASN A 11 16.76 -28.62 2.74
C ASN A 11 17.79 -27.92 3.63
N THR A 12 17.28 -27.16 4.60
CA THR A 12 18.10 -26.30 5.47
C THR A 12 19.02 -27.08 6.40
N ALA A 13 18.73 -28.34 6.68
CA ALA A 13 19.55 -29.20 7.54
C ALA A 13 20.82 -29.71 6.84
N LYS A 14 20.81 -29.79 5.49
CA LYS A 14 21.92 -30.36 4.68
C LYS A 14 22.84 -29.29 4.08
N LEU A 15 22.66 -28.02 4.44
CA LEU A 15 23.46 -26.93 3.90
C LEU A 15 24.93 -27.06 4.34
N LYS A 16 25.83 -27.04 3.35
CA LYS A 16 27.28 -26.97 3.59
C LYS A 16 27.65 -25.63 4.23
N VAL A 17 28.70 -25.61 5.02
CA VAL A 17 29.32 -24.41 5.57
C VAL A 17 30.75 -24.38 5.07
N LEU A 18 31.10 -23.31 4.37
CA LEU A 18 32.45 -23.11 3.87
C LEU A 18 33.34 -22.53 4.99
N LYS A 19 34.57 -22.99 5.06
CA LYS A 19 35.60 -22.34 5.88
C LYS A 19 36.04 -21.04 5.22
N SER A 20 36.63 -20.12 6.02
CA SER A 20 37.03 -18.80 5.53
C SER A 20 38.03 -18.88 4.36
N GLU A 21 38.99 -19.80 4.45
CA GLU A 21 40.01 -20.01 3.42
C GLU A 21 39.40 -20.54 2.11
N GLU A 22 38.51 -21.55 2.22
CA GLU A 22 37.78 -22.11 1.07
C GLU A 22 36.90 -21.05 0.40
N SER A 23 36.24 -20.24 1.19
CA SER A 23 35.40 -19.14 0.68
C SER A 23 36.22 -18.09 -0.09
N MET A 24 37.42 -17.75 0.38
CA MET A 24 38.32 -16.84 -0.32
C MET A 24 38.88 -17.40 -1.62
N GLU A 25 39.21 -18.71 -1.63
CA GLU A 25 39.66 -19.39 -2.85
C GLU A 25 38.56 -19.45 -3.92
N LEU A 26 37.32 -19.80 -3.52
CA LEU A 26 36.17 -19.80 -4.40
C LEU A 26 35.86 -18.41 -4.93
N LEU A 27 36.02 -17.35 -4.11
CA LEU A 27 35.86 -15.96 -4.55
C LEU A 27 36.87 -15.58 -5.63
N ARG A 28 38.15 -16.00 -5.50
CA ARG A 28 39.17 -15.74 -6.53
C ARG A 28 38.83 -16.42 -7.82
N ARG A 29 38.41 -17.71 -7.79
CA ARG A 29 38.02 -18.47 -8.96
C ARG A 29 36.76 -17.91 -9.62
N ALA A 30 35.74 -17.56 -8.84
CA ALA A 30 34.52 -16.94 -9.35
C ALA A 30 34.81 -15.62 -10.08
N ARG A 31 35.74 -14.78 -9.56
CA ARG A 31 36.19 -13.57 -10.24
C ARG A 31 36.95 -13.83 -11.55
N ALA A 32 37.65 -14.95 -11.63
CA ALA A 32 38.31 -15.39 -12.87
C ALA A 32 37.33 -15.94 -13.91
N GLY A 33 36.01 -15.96 -13.61
CA GLY A 33 34.97 -16.43 -14.52
C GLY A 33 34.53 -17.88 -14.32
N ASP A 34 34.98 -18.56 -13.24
CA ASP A 34 34.58 -19.91 -12.93
C ASP A 34 33.15 -19.94 -12.35
N MET A 35 32.18 -20.30 -13.19
CA MET A 35 30.76 -20.37 -12.81
C MET A 35 30.48 -21.44 -11.76
N GLN A 36 31.22 -22.58 -11.77
CA GLN A 36 31.05 -23.63 -10.78
C GLN A 36 31.48 -23.15 -9.39
N ALA A 37 32.63 -22.47 -9.30
CA ALA A 37 33.09 -21.86 -8.08
C ALA A 37 32.10 -20.81 -7.53
N ARG A 38 31.44 -20.04 -8.42
CA ARG A 38 30.39 -19.09 -8.04
C ARG A 38 29.17 -19.79 -7.46
N GLU A 39 28.68 -20.85 -8.09
CA GLU A 39 27.53 -21.64 -7.60
C GLU A 39 27.84 -22.32 -6.25
N GLU A 40 29.04 -22.89 -6.11
CA GLU A 40 29.49 -23.51 -4.87
C GLU A 40 29.59 -22.47 -3.73
N LEU A 41 30.06 -21.28 -4.03
CA LEU A 41 30.13 -20.19 -3.08
C LEU A 41 28.74 -19.71 -2.63
N ILE A 42 27.78 -19.58 -3.56
CA ILE A 42 26.40 -19.24 -3.23
C ILE A 42 25.80 -20.33 -2.33
N SER A 43 25.89 -21.57 -2.75
CA SER A 43 25.32 -22.71 -2.01
C SER A 43 25.92 -22.85 -0.60
N GLY A 44 27.23 -22.64 -0.45
CA GLY A 44 27.94 -22.72 0.82
C GLY A 44 27.65 -21.57 1.78
N ASN A 45 27.05 -20.46 1.29
CA ASN A 45 26.67 -19.30 2.10
C ASN A 45 25.17 -19.16 2.35
N LEU A 46 24.32 -20.08 1.89
CA LEU A 46 22.86 -20.04 2.12
C LEU A 46 22.52 -20.07 3.62
N ARG A 47 23.33 -20.73 4.44
CA ARG A 47 23.14 -20.73 5.89
C ARG A 47 23.34 -19.33 6.51
N LEU A 48 24.21 -18.52 5.92
CA LEU A 48 24.36 -17.12 6.33
C LEU A 48 23.07 -16.33 6.05
N VAL A 49 22.46 -16.54 4.87
CA VAL A 49 21.16 -15.93 4.54
C VAL A 49 20.10 -16.34 5.57
N LEU A 50 20.01 -17.64 5.90
CA LEU A 50 19.07 -18.13 6.91
C LEU A 50 19.23 -17.46 8.27
N SER A 51 20.47 -17.26 8.71
CA SER A 51 20.74 -16.58 9.99
C SER A 51 20.30 -15.11 10.00
N VAL A 52 20.38 -14.46 8.84
CA VAL A 52 19.95 -13.05 8.69
C VAL A 52 18.44 -12.91 8.65
N ILE A 53 17.74 -13.77 7.89
CA ILE A 53 16.27 -13.69 7.74
C ILE A 53 15.54 -13.96 9.06
N GLN A 54 16.11 -14.73 9.97
CA GLN A 54 15.51 -14.97 11.29
C GLN A 54 15.17 -13.68 12.05
N LYS A 55 15.92 -12.59 11.82
CA LYS A 55 15.68 -11.27 12.42
C LYS A 55 14.48 -10.53 11.80
N PHE A 56 13.97 -11.02 10.68
CA PHE A 56 12.86 -10.41 9.93
C PHE A 56 11.60 -11.29 9.92
N VAL A 57 11.68 -12.51 10.46
CA VAL A 57 10.53 -13.39 10.63
C VAL A 57 9.52 -12.75 11.59
N GLY A 58 8.22 -12.84 11.27
CA GLY A 58 7.14 -12.26 12.08
C GLY A 58 6.72 -10.84 11.67
N ARG A 59 7.23 -10.33 10.55
CA ARG A 59 6.84 -9.02 9.99
C ARG A 59 5.74 -9.09 8.91
N GLY A 60 4.95 -10.17 8.90
CA GLY A 60 3.85 -10.35 7.95
C GLY A 60 4.24 -10.97 6.60
N GLU A 61 5.55 -11.05 6.31
CA GLU A 61 6.05 -11.56 5.03
C GLU A 61 6.34 -13.07 5.07
N ASN A 62 6.22 -13.72 3.91
CA ASN A 62 6.54 -15.13 3.78
C ASN A 62 8.06 -15.36 3.93
N VAL A 63 8.43 -16.37 4.72
CA VAL A 63 9.83 -16.73 4.95
C VAL A 63 10.53 -17.13 3.65
N ASP A 64 9.80 -17.77 2.72
CA ASP A 64 10.33 -18.18 1.42
C ASP A 64 10.72 -16.96 0.57
N ASP A 65 9.91 -15.90 0.58
CA ASP A 65 10.20 -14.65 -0.14
C ASP A 65 11.37 -13.90 0.48
N LEU A 66 11.42 -13.83 1.81
CA LEU A 66 12.57 -13.25 2.52
C LEU A 66 13.87 -14.00 2.21
N PHE A 67 13.80 -15.33 2.08
CA PHE A 67 14.96 -16.14 1.72
C PHE A 67 15.43 -15.87 0.30
N GLN A 68 14.52 -15.82 -0.68
CA GLN A 68 14.86 -15.50 -2.08
C GLN A 68 15.50 -14.10 -2.19
N VAL A 69 14.90 -13.10 -1.56
CA VAL A 69 15.46 -11.74 -1.54
C VAL A 69 16.82 -11.70 -0.84
N GLY A 70 16.97 -12.45 0.25
CA GLY A 70 18.25 -12.60 0.93
C GLY A 70 19.32 -13.24 0.04
N CYS A 71 18.93 -14.23 -0.78
CA CYS A 71 19.83 -14.84 -1.77
C CYS A 71 20.25 -13.85 -2.87
N ILE A 72 19.34 -12.98 -3.32
CA ILE A 72 19.70 -11.88 -4.24
C ILE A 72 20.74 -10.96 -3.60
N GLY A 73 20.58 -10.62 -2.33
CA GLY A 73 21.56 -9.83 -1.58
C GLY A 73 22.91 -10.53 -1.45
N LEU A 74 22.94 -11.86 -1.23
CA LEU A 74 24.12 -12.68 -1.21
C LEU A 74 24.84 -12.70 -2.56
N ILE A 75 24.11 -12.89 -3.66
CA ILE A 75 24.65 -12.89 -5.03
C ILE A 75 25.31 -11.52 -5.32
N LYS A 76 24.64 -10.42 -5.03
CA LYS A 76 25.21 -9.07 -5.17
C LYS A 76 26.45 -8.87 -4.32
N ALA A 77 26.49 -9.45 -3.11
CA ALA A 77 27.65 -9.37 -2.26
C ALA A 77 28.83 -10.16 -2.86
N ILE A 78 28.60 -11.34 -3.42
CA ILE A 78 29.64 -12.15 -4.09
C ILE A 78 30.20 -11.39 -5.31
N ASP A 79 29.33 -10.86 -6.15
CA ASP A 79 29.71 -10.18 -7.39
C ASP A 79 30.49 -8.85 -7.13
N ASN A 80 30.23 -8.17 -6.01
CA ASN A 80 30.82 -6.86 -5.70
C ASN A 80 31.91 -6.91 -4.60
N PHE A 81 32.18 -8.07 -4.00
CA PHE A 81 33.17 -8.16 -2.92
C PHE A 81 34.59 -7.86 -3.41
N ASN A 82 35.30 -6.93 -2.80
CA ASN A 82 36.69 -6.70 -3.09
C ASN A 82 37.58 -7.65 -2.25
N ILE A 83 38.32 -8.53 -2.95
CA ILE A 83 39.16 -9.55 -2.34
C ILE A 83 40.44 -8.95 -1.67
N GLU A 84 40.84 -7.72 -2.09
CA GLU A 84 42.02 -7.04 -1.54
C GLU A 84 41.75 -6.45 -0.16
N MET A 85 40.49 -6.31 0.23
CA MET A 85 40.12 -5.85 1.57
C MET A 85 40.40 -6.97 2.58
N ASP A 86 41.14 -6.67 3.63
CA ASP A 86 41.41 -7.61 4.72
C ASP A 86 40.23 -7.73 5.69
N VAL A 87 39.07 -8.15 5.13
CA VAL A 87 37.82 -8.38 5.87
C VAL A 87 37.24 -9.73 5.49
N ARG A 88 36.56 -10.35 6.43
CA ARG A 88 35.82 -11.61 6.13
C ARG A 88 34.65 -11.32 5.20
N PHE A 89 34.38 -12.21 4.26
CA PHE A 89 33.23 -12.11 3.34
C PHE A 89 31.90 -11.88 4.09
N SER A 90 31.68 -12.54 5.23
CA SER A 90 30.47 -12.37 6.03
C SER A 90 30.27 -10.94 6.55
N THR A 91 31.36 -10.21 6.84
CA THR A 91 31.30 -8.83 7.29
C THR A 91 30.74 -7.90 6.20
N TYR A 92 31.03 -8.18 4.95
CA TYR A 92 30.48 -7.47 3.80
C TYR A 92 29.11 -8.02 3.36
N GLY A 93 28.94 -9.34 3.36
CA GLY A 93 27.73 -10.01 2.88
C GLY A 93 26.50 -9.73 3.74
N VAL A 94 26.62 -9.74 5.07
CA VAL A 94 25.49 -9.51 5.98
C VAL A 94 24.83 -8.15 5.75
N PRO A 95 25.53 -7.01 5.72
CA PRO A 95 24.92 -5.72 5.37
C PRO A 95 24.24 -5.69 4.02
N MET A 96 24.79 -6.35 3.00
CA MET A 96 24.19 -6.44 1.66
C MET A 96 22.89 -7.22 1.69
N ILE A 97 22.85 -8.39 2.34
CA ILE A 97 21.63 -9.19 2.51
C ILE A 97 20.57 -8.41 3.29
N VAL A 98 20.93 -7.79 4.40
CA VAL A 98 20.04 -6.94 5.21
C VAL A 98 19.51 -5.77 4.39
N GLY A 99 20.34 -5.15 3.57
CA GLY A 99 19.97 -4.03 2.70
C GLY A 99 18.88 -4.42 1.69
N GLU A 100 19.04 -5.57 1.00
CA GLU A 100 18.04 -6.06 0.06
C GLU A 100 16.73 -6.46 0.75
N ILE A 101 16.79 -7.13 1.89
CA ILE A 101 15.58 -7.48 2.66
C ILE A 101 14.85 -6.23 3.12
N ARG A 102 15.55 -5.22 3.67
CA ARG A 102 14.93 -3.95 4.08
C ARG A 102 14.32 -3.20 2.90
N ARG A 103 14.97 -3.26 1.73
CA ARG A 103 14.45 -2.67 0.51
C ARG A 103 13.16 -3.36 0.08
N TYR A 104 13.16 -4.69 0.04
CA TYR A 104 11.98 -5.49 -0.28
C TYR A 104 10.81 -5.18 0.66
N LEU A 105 11.02 -5.25 1.98
CA LEU A 105 9.98 -4.95 2.97
C LEU A 105 9.40 -3.53 2.83
N ARG A 106 10.21 -2.58 2.40
CA ARG A 106 9.74 -1.21 2.15
C ARG A 106 8.92 -1.12 0.87
N ASP A 107 9.37 -1.78 -0.19
CA ASP A 107 8.80 -1.64 -1.53
C ASP A 107 7.57 -2.56 -1.71
N ASN A 108 7.43 -3.62 -0.89
CA ASN A 108 6.31 -4.58 -0.88
C ASN A 108 5.15 -4.19 0.06
N SER A 109 5.22 -3.05 0.72
CA SER A 109 4.08 -2.59 1.55
C SER A 109 2.86 -2.31 0.67
N ALA A 110 1.66 -2.72 1.10
CA ALA A 110 0.39 -2.50 0.40
C ALA A 110 0.13 -1.02 0.07
N ILE A 111 0.58 -0.12 0.94
CA ILE A 111 0.52 1.33 0.74
C ILE A 111 1.94 1.88 0.65
N ARG A 112 2.24 2.61 -0.45
CA ARG A 112 3.53 3.25 -0.63
C ARG A 112 3.65 4.50 0.23
N VAL A 113 4.48 4.44 1.26
CA VAL A 113 4.79 5.57 2.14
C VAL A 113 6.17 6.14 1.79
N SER A 114 6.29 7.48 1.76
CA SER A 114 7.59 8.15 1.51
C SER A 114 8.61 7.83 2.61
N ARG A 115 9.90 7.88 2.28
CA ARG A 115 10.96 7.60 3.24
C ARG A 115 10.92 8.53 4.44
N SER A 116 10.74 9.82 4.19
CA SER A 116 10.69 10.83 5.26
C SER A 116 9.57 10.57 6.26
N VAL A 117 8.36 10.24 5.78
CA VAL A 117 7.23 9.92 6.65
C VAL A 117 7.48 8.64 7.45
N ARG A 118 8.06 7.61 6.83
CA ARG A 118 8.40 6.36 7.50
C ARG A 118 9.48 6.54 8.56
N ASP A 119 10.51 7.35 8.27
CA ASP A 119 11.57 7.67 9.25
C ASP A 119 11.00 8.48 10.42
N THR A 120 10.09 9.40 10.15
CA THR A 120 9.36 10.14 11.19
C THR A 120 8.51 9.18 12.03
N ALA A 121 7.75 8.28 11.40
CA ALA A 121 6.95 7.27 12.10
C ALA A 121 7.79 6.37 13.01
N TYR A 122 8.96 5.93 12.55
CA TYR A 122 9.88 5.15 13.36
C TYR A 122 10.36 5.92 14.60
N ARG A 123 10.73 7.20 14.44
CA ARG A 123 11.11 8.06 15.57
C ARG A 123 9.95 8.27 16.55
N VAL A 124 8.74 8.45 16.04
CA VAL A 124 7.51 8.60 16.84
C VAL A 124 7.24 7.34 17.67
N LEU A 125 7.31 6.16 17.04
CA LEU A 125 7.12 4.88 17.74
C LEU A 125 8.18 4.65 18.82
N GLN A 126 9.45 4.93 18.53
CA GLN A 126 10.53 4.82 19.52
C GLN A 126 10.32 5.79 20.69
N ALA A 127 9.92 7.03 20.44
CA ALA A 127 9.62 8.01 21.49
C ALA A 127 8.43 7.55 22.35
N LYS A 128 7.39 6.98 21.71
CA LYS A 128 6.24 6.41 22.40
C LYS A 128 6.64 5.25 23.32
N GLU A 129 7.41 4.29 22.80
CA GLU A 129 7.91 3.14 23.59
C GLU A 129 8.78 3.59 24.78
N LYS A 130 9.69 4.53 24.56
CA LYS A 130 10.54 5.07 25.61
C LYS A 130 9.74 5.78 26.70
N TYR A 131 8.79 6.63 26.31
CA TYR A 131 7.91 7.33 27.23
C TYR A 131 7.06 6.37 28.08
N MET A 132 6.50 5.33 27.43
CA MET A 132 5.74 4.29 28.14
C MET A 132 6.59 3.52 29.14
N ALA A 133 7.86 3.22 28.82
CA ALA A 133 8.77 2.55 29.70
C ALA A 133 9.14 3.41 30.93
N GLU A 134 9.26 4.73 30.76
CA GLU A 134 9.65 5.67 31.83
C GLU A 134 8.45 6.08 32.71
N HIS A 135 7.27 6.28 32.11
CA HIS A 135 6.11 6.88 32.80
C HIS A 135 4.96 5.90 33.06
N GLN A 136 5.03 4.67 32.51
CA GLN A 136 3.97 3.66 32.57
C GLN A 136 2.59 4.17 32.10
N LYS A 137 2.60 5.20 31.23
CA LYS A 137 1.43 5.85 30.65
C LYS A 137 1.66 6.06 29.17
N GLU A 138 0.61 5.92 28.37
CA GLU A 138 0.66 6.22 26.95
C GLU A 138 0.77 7.74 26.71
N PRO A 139 1.77 8.22 25.93
CA PRO A 139 1.92 9.64 25.66
C PRO A 139 0.83 10.14 24.71
N THR A 140 0.43 11.38 24.88
CA THR A 140 -0.43 12.09 23.93
C THR A 140 0.37 12.48 22.66
N VAL A 141 -0.36 12.81 21.60
CA VAL A 141 0.28 13.29 20.33
C VAL A 141 1.08 14.57 20.58
N GLU A 142 0.59 15.45 21.47
CA GLU A 142 1.24 16.70 21.86
C GLU A 142 2.55 16.44 22.62
N GLU A 143 2.58 15.49 23.53
CA GLU A 143 3.80 15.11 24.27
C GLU A 143 4.85 14.53 23.35
N ILE A 144 4.46 13.66 22.39
CA ILE A 144 5.37 13.14 21.37
C ILE A 144 5.93 14.26 20.48
N ALA A 145 5.05 15.17 20.04
CA ALA A 145 5.44 16.31 19.20
C ALA A 145 6.48 17.20 19.89
N GLN A 146 6.32 17.46 21.20
CA GLN A 146 7.28 18.20 22.03
C GLN A 146 8.61 17.45 22.19
N ILE A 147 8.57 16.14 22.47
CA ILE A 147 9.78 15.32 22.63
C ILE A 147 10.62 15.29 21.36
N LEU A 148 9.98 15.24 20.18
CA LEU A 148 10.65 15.12 18.90
C LEU A 148 10.88 16.45 18.18
N GLU A 149 10.39 17.56 18.75
CA GLU A 149 10.41 18.89 18.13
C GLU A 149 9.76 18.91 16.75
N LEU A 150 8.64 18.18 16.60
CA LEU A 150 7.86 18.09 15.38
C LEU A 150 6.51 18.81 15.52
N ARG A 151 5.90 19.14 14.39
CA ARG A 151 4.52 19.65 14.41
C ARG A 151 3.57 18.48 14.72
N ARG A 152 2.49 18.77 15.43
CA ARG A 152 1.44 17.81 15.76
C ARG A 152 0.91 17.07 14.50
N GLU A 153 0.71 17.81 13.44
CA GLU A 153 0.22 17.29 12.15
C GLU A 153 1.17 16.23 11.55
N ASP A 154 2.49 16.46 11.64
CA ASP A 154 3.50 15.54 11.14
C ASP A 154 3.53 14.22 11.95
N VAL A 155 3.28 14.30 13.26
CA VAL A 155 3.18 13.12 14.14
C VAL A 155 1.93 12.30 13.79
N VAL A 156 0.77 12.96 13.62
CA VAL A 156 -0.48 12.28 13.24
C VAL A 156 -0.33 11.62 11.87
N LEU A 157 0.16 12.37 10.88
CA LEU A 157 0.40 11.86 9.53
C LEU A 157 1.35 10.64 9.53
N ALA A 158 2.39 10.68 10.36
CA ALA A 158 3.35 9.60 10.45
C ALA A 158 2.74 8.33 11.09
N LEU A 159 1.91 8.49 12.13
CA LEU A 159 1.22 7.37 12.76
C LEU A 159 0.20 6.73 11.83
N ASP A 160 -0.61 7.54 11.13
CA ASP A 160 -1.62 7.05 10.18
C ASP A 160 -0.99 6.33 8.98
N ALA A 161 0.18 6.80 8.53
CA ALA A 161 0.87 6.23 7.37
C ALA A 161 1.46 4.83 7.60
N VAL A 162 1.61 4.40 8.84
CA VAL A 162 2.20 3.09 9.22
C VAL A 162 1.14 2.08 9.66
N VAL A 163 -0.13 2.47 9.68
CA VAL A 163 -1.23 1.54 9.97
C VAL A 163 -1.38 0.56 8.82
N ASP A 164 -1.32 -0.73 9.13
CA ASP A 164 -1.56 -1.77 8.14
C ASP A 164 -3.04 -1.76 7.69
N PRO A 165 -3.29 -1.88 6.37
CA PRO A 165 -4.66 -1.96 5.87
C PRO A 165 -5.34 -3.25 6.34
N VAL A 166 -6.59 -3.12 6.77
CA VAL A 166 -7.44 -4.24 7.17
C VAL A 166 -8.14 -4.81 5.94
N SER A 167 -8.25 -6.13 5.85
CA SER A 167 -8.99 -6.77 4.76
C SER A 167 -10.48 -6.45 4.85
N LEU A 168 -11.10 -6.09 3.72
CA LEU A 168 -12.55 -5.91 3.65
C LEU A 168 -13.31 -7.22 3.91
N PHE A 169 -12.67 -8.37 3.67
CA PHE A 169 -13.22 -9.69 3.93
C PHE A 169 -12.87 -10.24 5.31
N GLU A 170 -12.22 -9.43 6.16
CA GLU A 170 -11.96 -9.84 7.53
C GLU A 170 -13.27 -9.98 8.31
N PRO A 171 -13.50 -11.13 8.97
CA PRO A 171 -14.71 -11.34 9.74
C PRO A 171 -14.71 -10.47 11.00
N VAL A 172 -15.72 -9.62 11.12
CA VAL A 172 -15.94 -8.80 12.33
C VAL A 172 -16.71 -9.60 13.37
N TYR A 173 -17.64 -10.43 12.92
CA TYR A 173 -18.47 -11.27 13.76
C TYR A 173 -18.76 -12.60 13.09
N SER A 174 -18.61 -13.70 13.82
CA SER A 174 -18.93 -15.06 13.38
C SER A 174 -19.58 -15.82 14.53
N ASP A 175 -20.88 -16.06 14.41
CA ASP A 175 -21.69 -16.78 15.42
C ASP A 175 -22.36 -18.02 14.83
N GLY A 176 -21.58 -18.87 14.16
CA GLY A 176 -22.06 -20.15 13.61
C GLY A 176 -23.05 -20.06 12.44
N GLY A 177 -23.32 -18.84 11.94
CA GLY A 177 -24.15 -18.53 10.76
C GLY A 177 -23.34 -17.77 9.69
N ASP A 178 -24.01 -16.87 8.98
CA ASP A 178 -23.37 -16.01 7.99
C ASP A 178 -22.34 -15.09 8.65
N THR A 179 -21.14 -15.10 8.12
CA THR A 179 -20.03 -14.28 8.62
C THR A 179 -20.20 -12.85 8.16
N VAL A 180 -20.30 -11.90 9.10
CA VAL A 180 -20.31 -10.46 8.81
C VAL A 180 -18.89 -9.96 8.63
N CYS A 181 -18.57 -9.45 7.46
CA CYS A 181 -17.26 -8.92 7.10
C CYS A 181 -17.20 -7.39 7.33
N VAL A 182 -15.97 -6.84 7.35
CA VAL A 182 -15.76 -5.38 7.40
C VAL A 182 -16.48 -4.68 6.26
N MET A 183 -16.52 -5.29 5.06
CA MET A 183 -17.19 -4.76 3.88
C MET A 183 -18.68 -4.49 4.12
N ASP A 184 -19.36 -5.35 4.89
CA ASP A 184 -20.80 -5.24 5.17
C ASP A 184 -21.13 -4.04 6.09
N GLN A 185 -20.12 -3.52 6.79
CA GLN A 185 -20.27 -2.34 7.65
C GLN A 185 -19.95 -1.01 6.94
N VAL A 186 -19.35 -1.07 5.73
CA VAL A 186 -19.00 0.13 4.96
C VAL A 186 -20.21 0.67 4.25
N LYS A 187 -20.70 1.84 4.69
CA LYS A 187 -21.84 2.52 4.06
C LYS A 187 -21.42 3.16 2.74
N ASP A 188 -22.23 2.94 1.70
CA ASP A 188 -22.14 3.72 0.46
C ASP A 188 -22.77 5.10 0.66
N LYS A 189 -21.91 6.13 0.75
CA LYS A 189 -22.34 7.52 0.93
C LYS A 189 -22.86 8.18 -0.34
N LYS A 190 -22.63 7.59 -1.51
CA LYS A 190 -23.03 8.17 -2.80
C LYS A 190 -24.38 7.65 -3.27
N ASN A 191 -24.69 6.38 -2.99
CA ASN A 191 -25.93 5.73 -3.40
C ASN A 191 -26.80 5.50 -2.17
N THR A 192 -27.22 6.59 -1.51
CA THR A 192 -28.18 6.50 -0.40
C THR A 192 -29.60 6.28 -0.94
N ASP A 193 -30.46 5.67 -0.14
CA ASP A 193 -31.87 5.49 -0.47
C ASP A 193 -32.55 6.82 -0.81
N GLU A 194 -32.16 7.89 -0.13
CA GLU A 194 -32.62 9.27 -0.39
C GLU A 194 -32.23 9.74 -1.79
N ALA A 195 -30.96 9.58 -2.19
CA ALA A 195 -30.51 9.95 -3.54
C ALA A 195 -31.22 9.14 -4.63
N TRP A 196 -31.49 7.86 -4.36
CA TRP A 196 -32.21 7.00 -5.27
C TRP A 196 -33.69 7.41 -5.43
N LEU A 197 -34.36 7.75 -4.31
CA LEU A 197 -35.73 8.31 -4.32
C LEU A 197 -35.79 9.65 -5.04
N GLU A 198 -34.82 10.54 -4.81
CA GLU A 198 -34.72 11.82 -5.55
C GLU A 198 -34.56 11.60 -7.05
N HIS A 199 -33.77 10.61 -7.48
CA HIS A 199 -33.61 10.28 -8.89
C HIS A 199 -34.91 9.79 -9.52
N ILE A 200 -35.70 8.95 -8.82
CA ILE A 200 -37.02 8.47 -9.29
C ILE A 200 -37.99 9.64 -9.37
N ALA A 201 -38.10 10.45 -8.30
CA ALA A 201 -38.98 11.61 -8.26
C ALA A 201 -38.65 12.63 -9.37
N LEU A 202 -37.36 12.87 -9.61
CA LEU A 202 -36.90 13.72 -10.72
C LEU A 202 -37.32 13.15 -12.09
N GLY A 203 -37.12 11.85 -12.28
CA GLY A 203 -37.54 11.16 -13.50
C GLY A 203 -39.05 11.33 -13.76
N ASP A 204 -39.89 11.11 -12.75
CA ASP A 204 -41.36 11.26 -12.82
C ASP A 204 -41.76 12.72 -13.08
N ALA A 205 -41.09 13.68 -12.43
CA ALA A 205 -41.35 15.10 -12.66
C ALA A 205 -41.01 15.53 -14.10
N ILE A 206 -39.90 15.02 -14.66
CA ILE A 206 -39.54 15.27 -16.08
C ILE A 206 -40.54 14.63 -17.03
N ASN A 207 -41.03 13.44 -16.72
CA ASN A 207 -42.04 12.76 -17.56
C ASN A 207 -43.41 13.47 -17.59
N LYS A 208 -43.77 14.22 -16.54
CA LYS A 208 -44.96 15.05 -16.46
C LYS A 208 -44.89 16.36 -17.24
N LEU A 209 -43.72 16.76 -17.72
CA LEU A 209 -43.54 17.98 -18.53
C LEU A 209 -44.07 17.80 -19.94
N ASP A 210 -44.50 18.91 -20.55
CA ASP A 210 -44.86 18.93 -21.96
C ASP A 210 -43.66 18.53 -22.85
N GLU A 211 -43.96 17.90 -23.99
CA GLU A 211 -42.92 17.40 -24.91
C GLU A 211 -41.91 18.51 -25.33
N ARG A 212 -42.42 19.74 -25.53
CA ARG A 212 -41.57 20.87 -25.85
C ARG A 212 -40.66 21.29 -24.69
N GLU A 213 -41.16 21.34 -23.46
CA GLU A 213 -40.39 21.66 -22.24
C GLU A 213 -39.32 20.59 -22.02
N ARG A 214 -39.70 19.29 -22.14
CA ARG A 214 -38.77 18.16 -21.99
C ARG A 214 -37.66 18.19 -23.05
N ARG A 215 -37.98 18.51 -24.32
CA ARG A 215 -36.99 18.63 -25.39
C ARG A 215 -36.01 19.78 -25.13
N ILE A 216 -36.51 20.94 -24.67
CA ILE A 216 -35.66 22.10 -24.33
C ILE A 216 -34.71 21.74 -23.19
N LEU A 217 -35.21 21.09 -22.11
CA LEU A 217 -34.36 20.66 -21.01
C LEU A 217 -33.30 19.64 -21.46
N ALA A 218 -33.68 18.68 -22.32
CA ALA A 218 -32.75 17.70 -22.86
C ALA A 218 -31.61 18.36 -23.65
N LEU A 219 -31.91 19.31 -24.53
CA LEU A 219 -30.96 20.01 -25.32
C LEU A 219 -30.01 20.89 -24.44
N ARG A 220 -30.57 21.52 -23.40
CA ARG A 220 -29.84 22.42 -22.50
C ARG A 220 -28.92 21.65 -21.54
N PHE A 221 -29.45 20.69 -20.82
CA PHE A 221 -28.75 20.05 -19.69
C PHE A 221 -28.04 18.75 -20.05
N PHE A 222 -28.54 17.98 -21.02
CA PHE A 222 -27.90 16.74 -21.44
C PHE A 222 -26.97 16.91 -22.65
N GLN A 223 -27.29 17.85 -23.56
CA GLN A 223 -26.46 18.13 -24.73
C GLN A 223 -25.58 19.38 -24.58
N GLY A 224 -25.74 20.14 -23.50
CA GLY A 224 -24.92 21.32 -23.20
C GLY A 224 -25.12 22.52 -24.14
N LYS A 225 -26.22 22.57 -24.93
CA LYS A 225 -26.48 23.64 -25.90
C LYS A 225 -26.85 24.96 -25.21
N THR A 226 -26.45 26.09 -25.84
CA THR A 226 -26.85 27.42 -25.40
C THR A 226 -28.32 27.69 -25.74
N GLN A 227 -28.97 28.66 -25.07
CA GLN A 227 -30.35 29.06 -25.39
C GLN A 227 -30.52 29.52 -26.84
N MET A 228 -29.50 30.14 -27.45
CA MET A 228 -29.49 30.54 -28.85
C MET A 228 -29.51 29.36 -29.81
N GLU A 229 -28.70 28.36 -29.56
CA GLU A 229 -28.64 27.11 -30.35
C GLU A 229 -29.94 26.33 -30.25
N VAL A 230 -30.50 26.22 -29.03
CA VAL A 230 -31.83 25.58 -28.82
C VAL A 230 -32.94 26.35 -29.53
N SER A 231 -32.89 27.71 -29.53
CA SER A 231 -33.83 28.56 -30.25
C SER A 231 -33.81 28.26 -31.76
N ALA A 232 -32.62 28.15 -32.34
CA ALA A 232 -32.43 27.83 -33.76
C ALA A 232 -32.95 26.40 -34.10
N GLU A 233 -32.74 25.39 -33.23
CA GLU A 233 -33.11 24.00 -33.45
C GLU A 233 -34.61 23.72 -33.25
N VAL A 234 -35.19 24.38 -32.26
CA VAL A 234 -36.64 24.22 -31.93
C VAL A 234 -37.54 25.16 -32.74
N GLY A 235 -36.97 26.16 -33.40
CA GLY A 235 -37.69 27.13 -34.24
C GLY A 235 -38.51 28.15 -33.45
N ILE A 236 -38.09 28.56 -32.26
CA ILE A 236 -38.73 29.55 -31.39
C ILE A 236 -37.74 30.64 -30.97
N SER A 237 -38.22 31.77 -30.50
CA SER A 237 -37.33 32.83 -30.06
C SER A 237 -36.56 32.45 -28.77
N GLN A 238 -35.34 32.98 -28.62
CA GLN A 238 -34.52 32.76 -27.42
C GLN A 238 -35.27 33.19 -26.11
N ALA A 239 -36.05 34.22 -26.16
CA ALA A 239 -36.87 34.67 -25.03
C ALA A 239 -37.98 33.62 -24.66
N GLN A 240 -38.52 32.92 -25.63
CA GLN A 240 -39.45 31.82 -25.40
C GLN A 240 -38.74 30.59 -24.82
N VAL A 241 -37.56 30.23 -25.33
CA VAL A 241 -36.73 29.19 -24.74
C VAL A 241 -36.46 29.46 -23.26
N SER A 242 -36.04 30.66 -22.92
CA SER A 242 -35.75 31.07 -21.54
C SER A 242 -36.99 30.98 -20.62
N ARG A 243 -38.15 31.39 -21.12
CA ARG A 243 -39.40 31.26 -20.35
C ARG A 243 -39.85 29.82 -20.13
N LEU A 244 -39.77 28.97 -21.17
CA LEU A 244 -40.15 27.58 -21.09
C LEU A 244 -39.16 26.79 -20.19
N GLU A 245 -37.88 27.05 -20.31
CA GLU A 245 -36.82 26.48 -19.40
C GLU A 245 -37.14 26.84 -17.93
N LYS A 246 -37.40 28.12 -17.63
CA LYS A 246 -37.70 28.58 -16.27
C LYS A 246 -39.02 27.96 -15.75
N ASN A 247 -40.08 27.86 -16.59
CA ASN A 247 -41.35 27.25 -16.21
C ASN A 247 -41.19 25.78 -15.93
N ALA A 248 -40.44 25.03 -16.78
CA ALA A 248 -40.19 23.61 -16.60
C ALA A 248 -39.39 23.34 -15.30
N LEU A 249 -38.34 24.12 -15.03
CA LEU A 249 -37.58 24.02 -13.78
C LEU A 249 -38.45 24.32 -12.53
N ASN A 250 -39.33 25.33 -12.62
CA ASN A 250 -40.25 25.62 -11.52
C ASN A 250 -41.31 24.53 -11.29
N ARG A 251 -41.79 23.86 -12.35
CA ARG A 251 -42.67 22.68 -12.22
C ARG A 251 -41.95 21.52 -11.55
N ILE A 252 -40.78 21.17 -12.03
CA ILE A 252 -39.95 20.11 -11.41
C ILE A 252 -39.72 20.42 -9.93
N ARG A 253 -39.31 21.67 -9.58
CA ARG A 253 -39.07 22.06 -8.18
C ARG A 253 -40.30 21.97 -7.26
N LYS A 254 -41.50 22.01 -7.82
CA LYS A 254 -42.72 21.85 -7.02
C LYS A 254 -43.12 20.40 -6.81
N GLU A 255 -42.61 19.50 -7.65
CA GLU A 255 -42.90 18.08 -7.58
C GLU A 255 -41.87 17.32 -6.71
N LEU A 256 -40.67 17.89 -6.52
CA LEU A 256 -39.61 17.43 -5.61
C LEU A 256 -39.81 18.01 -4.21
#